data_a72dd1f609b696eeaa320a8d1bb7aeb7
#
_entry.id   a72dd1f609b696eeaa320a8d1bb7aeb7
#
_cell.length_a   1.000
_cell.length_b   1.000
_cell.length_c   1.000
_cell.angle_alpha   90.00
_cell.angle_beta   90.00
_cell.angle_gamma   90.00
#
_symmetry.space_group_name_H-M   'P 1'
#
loop_
_entity.id
_entity.type
_entity.pdbx_description
1 polymer ?
#
loop_
_entity_poly.entity_id
_entity_poly.type
_entity_poly.pdbx_seq_one_letter_code
_entity_poly.pdbx_strand_id
1 'polypeptide(L)'
;RDRIEAGAGLTKATKDSAIPKYGLKNLNFKISSTPAMLAQLKKSTSAGQDIAVTLWRPHWAYGAFPVRDLKDPKKAMGNAEVIYSFGRPGFEQDFPKVAQLVRNMAFDDNKLSDLEDTMFSADKYGGKNQEKAVEEWISRNNDWVDKLKTGQLAEK
;
A
#
# COMPACT_ATOMS: atom_id res chain seq x y z
N ARG A 1 9.74 21.16 10.95
CA ARG A 1 10.23 20.43 9.75
C ARG A 1 9.21 19.37 9.47
N ASP A 2 8.30 19.67 8.55
CA ASP A 2 7.29 18.72 8.09
C ASP A 2 8.01 17.60 7.38
N ARG A 3 8.07 16.43 8.01
CA ARG A 3 8.55 15.22 7.37
C ARG A 3 7.47 14.79 6.38
N ILE A 4 7.79 14.91 5.13
CA ILE A 4 7.04 14.29 4.04
C ILE A 4 7.39 12.81 4.13
N GLU A 5 6.52 12.01 4.73
CA GLU A 5 6.67 10.55 4.79
C GLU A 5 6.36 9.89 3.44
N ALA A 6 6.33 8.56 3.40
CA ALA A 6 6.28 7.69 2.21
C ALA A 6 5.33 8.08 1.05
N GLY A 7 4.55 9.12 1.21
CA GLY A 7 3.73 9.74 0.17
C GLY A 7 4.36 10.94 -0.54
N ALA A 8 5.66 11.23 -0.35
CA ALA A 8 6.30 12.43 -0.94
C ALA A 8 6.13 12.51 -2.46
N GLY A 9 6.29 11.40 -3.16
CA GLY A 9 6.04 11.30 -4.60
C GLY A 9 4.60 11.63 -4.98
N LEU A 10 3.63 11.02 -4.28
CA LEU A 10 2.20 11.25 -4.50
C LEU A 10 1.80 12.69 -4.16
N THR A 11 2.31 13.24 -3.07
CA THR A 11 2.07 14.64 -2.66
C THR A 11 2.57 15.59 -3.73
N LYS A 12 3.79 15.37 -4.24
CA LYS A 12 4.38 16.16 -5.32
C LYS A 12 3.58 16.01 -6.62
N ALA A 13 3.28 14.80 -7.03
CA ALA A 13 2.48 14.54 -8.24
C ALA A 13 1.10 15.21 -8.14
N THR A 14 0.45 15.17 -6.99
CA THR A 14 -0.83 15.85 -6.78
C THR A 14 -0.70 17.36 -6.92
N LYS A 15 0.24 17.97 -6.19
CA LYS A 15 0.43 19.43 -6.16
C LYS A 15 0.93 19.98 -7.49
N ASP A 16 1.96 19.37 -8.05
CA ASP A 16 2.69 19.94 -9.18
C ASP A 16 2.14 19.47 -10.55
N SER A 17 1.33 18.42 -10.56
CA SER A 17 0.79 17.83 -11.79
C SER A 17 -0.73 17.73 -11.80
N ALA A 18 -1.35 17.01 -10.88
CA ALA A 18 -2.79 16.73 -10.94
C ALA A 18 -3.63 18.00 -10.76
N ILE A 19 -3.37 18.80 -9.73
CA ILE A 19 -4.10 20.03 -9.47
C ILE A 19 -4.05 20.99 -10.68
N PRO A 20 -2.87 21.32 -11.26
CA PRO A 20 -2.81 22.17 -12.45
C PRO A 20 -3.44 21.54 -13.71
N LYS A 21 -3.13 20.28 -14.02
CA LYS A 21 -3.61 19.60 -15.23
C LYS A 21 -5.12 19.46 -15.29
N TYR A 22 -5.76 19.29 -14.13
CA TYR A 22 -7.22 19.16 -14.01
C TYR A 22 -7.92 20.47 -13.63
N GLY A 23 -7.18 21.55 -13.41
CA GLY A 23 -7.74 22.85 -13.06
C GLY A 23 -8.46 22.88 -11.72
N LEU A 24 -7.97 22.12 -10.73
CA LEU A 24 -8.63 21.94 -9.44
C LEU A 24 -8.41 23.15 -8.50
N LYS A 25 -8.80 24.34 -8.95
CA LYS A 25 -8.54 25.62 -8.26
C LYS A 25 -9.31 25.77 -6.93
N ASN A 26 -10.42 25.07 -6.78
CA ASN A 26 -11.31 25.19 -5.61
C ASN A 26 -11.04 24.12 -4.54
N LEU A 27 -10.01 23.28 -4.72
CA LEU A 27 -9.62 22.29 -3.73
C LEU A 27 -8.70 22.89 -2.67
N ASN A 28 -9.07 22.70 -1.42
CA ASN A 28 -8.19 23.02 -0.30
C ASN A 28 -7.23 21.85 -0.07
N PHE A 29 -6.08 21.87 -0.75
CA PHE A 29 -5.08 20.82 -0.64
C PHE A 29 -4.29 20.97 0.66
N LYS A 30 -4.39 19.97 1.54
CA LYS A 30 -3.68 19.91 2.82
C LYS A 30 -2.65 18.78 2.79
N ILE A 31 -1.42 19.09 3.16
CA ILE A 31 -0.35 18.12 3.33
C ILE A 31 -0.33 17.69 4.80
N SER A 32 -0.35 16.38 5.02
CA SER A 32 -0.30 15.79 6.37
C SER A 32 0.46 14.46 6.35
N SER A 33 0.70 13.89 7.53
CA SER A 33 1.20 12.51 7.64
C SER A 33 0.12 11.50 7.23
N THR A 34 0.52 10.30 6.85
CA THR A 34 -0.41 9.20 6.51
C THR A 34 -1.41 8.91 7.63
N PRO A 35 -1.03 8.80 8.93
CA PRO A 35 -2.01 8.61 10.00
C PRO A 35 -3.03 9.75 10.11
N ALA A 36 -2.60 11.01 9.93
CA ALA A 36 -3.51 12.16 9.98
C ALA A 36 -4.47 12.17 8.79
N MET A 37 -4.00 11.82 7.60
CA MET A 37 -4.82 11.69 6.40
C MET A 37 -5.87 10.58 6.60
N LEU A 38 -5.49 9.40 7.10
CA LEU A 38 -6.41 8.29 7.37
C LEU A 38 -7.44 8.62 8.46
N ALA A 39 -7.04 9.35 9.50
CA ALA A 39 -7.96 9.85 10.53
C ALA A 39 -9.01 10.82 9.95
N GLN A 40 -8.58 11.73 9.05
CA GLN A 40 -9.50 12.63 8.36
C GLN A 40 -10.41 11.87 7.38
N LEU A 41 -9.87 10.87 6.66
CA LEU A 41 -10.66 10.00 5.78
C LEU A 41 -11.77 9.32 6.59
N LYS A 42 -11.43 8.68 7.71
CA LYS A 42 -12.41 8.06 8.62
C LYS A 42 -13.49 9.05 9.08
N LYS A 43 -13.06 10.24 9.53
CA LYS A 43 -14.00 11.28 9.99
C LYS A 43 -14.97 11.70 8.89
N SER A 44 -14.47 11.97 7.70
CA SER A 44 -15.28 12.44 6.58
C SER A 44 -16.25 11.37 6.09
N THR A 45 -15.78 10.13 5.90
CA THR A 45 -16.64 9.01 5.45
C THR A 45 -17.71 8.67 6.47
N SER A 46 -17.39 8.70 7.78
CA SER A 46 -18.39 8.50 8.85
C SER A 46 -19.44 9.62 8.92
N ALA A 47 -19.11 10.83 8.49
CA ALA A 47 -20.01 11.97 8.42
C ALA A 47 -20.75 12.09 7.08
N GLY A 48 -20.56 11.17 6.13
CA GLY A 48 -21.13 11.24 4.79
C GLY A 48 -20.62 12.42 3.97
N GLN A 49 -19.41 12.93 4.29
CA GLN A 49 -18.80 14.07 3.60
C GLN A 49 -17.83 13.59 2.52
N ASP A 50 -17.88 14.26 1.38
CA ASP A 50 -16.92 14.00 0.30
C ASP A 50 -15.51 14.41 0.70
N ILE A 51 -14.56 13.53 0.39
CA ILE A 51 -13.13 13.76 0.59
C ILE A 51 -12.35 13.09 -0.54
N ALA A 52 -11.30 13.72 -1.01
CA ALA A 52 -10.30 13.11 -1.87
C ALA A 52 -8.98 13.01 -1.11
N VAL A 53 -8.34 11.84 -1.16
CA VAL A 53 -7.04 11.59 -0.51
C VAL A 53 -6.07 10.98 -1.52
N THR A 54 -4.78 11.18 -1.30
CA THR A 54 -3.74 10.46 -2.03
C THR A 54 -3.50 9.12 -1.35
N LEU A 55 -3.75 8.04 -2.07
CA LEU A 55 -3.58 6.69 -1.57
C LEU A 55 -2.87 5.87 -2.66
N TRP A 56 -2.35 4.73 -2.32
CA TRP A 56 -1.64 3.83 -3.25
C TRP A 56 -2.17 2.41 -3.13
N ARG A 57 -1.93 1.59 -4.13
CA ARG A 57 -2.19 0.15 -4.08
C ARG A 57 -0.87 -0.62 -4.06
N PRO A 58 -0.80 -1.70 -3.26
CA PRO A 58 -1.82 -2.13 -2.30
C PRO A 58 -1.85 -1.26 -1.05
N HIS A 59 -3.03 -1.15 -0.39
CA HIS A 59 -3.18 -0.50 0.91
C HIS A 59 -4.48 -0.96 1.60
N TRP A 60 -4.41 -1.29 2.87
CA TRP A 60 -5.53 -1.78 3.67
C TRP A 60 -6.75 -0.83 3.71
N ALA A 61 -6.54 0.46 3.55
CA ALA A 61 -7.61 1.46 3.56
C ALA A 61 -8.69 1.21 2.49
N TYR A 62 -8.36 0.53 1.40
CA TYR A 62 -9.34 0.15 0.37
C TYR A 62 -10.35 -0.90 0.86
N GLY A 63 -9.97 -1.74 1.81
CA GLY A 63 -10.88 -2.66 2.47
C GLY A 63 -11.66 -2.03 3.64
N ALA A 64 -11.03 -1.08 4.35
CA ALA A 64 -11.57 -0.50 5.59
C ALA A 64 -12.49 0.71 5.36
N PHE A 65 -12.39 1.41 4.23
CA PHE A 65 -13.17 2.61 3.93
C PHE A 65 -13.89 2.50 2.59
N PRO A 66 -15.06 3.13 2.43
CA PRO A 66 -15.79 3.16 1.17
C PRO A 66 -15.13 4.14 0.17
N VAL A 67 -13.93 3.82 -0.28
CA VAL A 67 -13.16 4.62 -1.22
C VAL A 67 -13.16 3.99 -2.61
N ARG A 68 -13.01 4.83 -3.63
CA ARG A 68 -12.85 4.43 -5.02
C ARG A 68 -11.76 5.25 -5.70
N ASP A 69 -11.09 4.67 -6.67
CA ASP A 69 -10.11 5.39 -7.47
C ASP A 69 -10.81 6.44 -8.37
N LEU A 70 -10.19 7.59 -8.48
CA LEU A 70 -10.56 8.59 -9.48
C LEU A 70 -9.81 8.30 -10.79
N LYS A 71 -10.51 8.46 -11.91
CA LYS A 71 -9.89 8.29 -13.24
C LYS A 71 -8.87 9.38 -13.49
N ASP A 72 -7.69 8.99 -13.96
CA ASP A 72 -6.59 9.89 -14.33
C ASP A 72 -6.22 9.76 -15.83
N PRO A 73 -7.11 10.18 -16.76
CA PRO A 73 -6.86 10.06 -18.19
C PRO A 73 -5.68 10.91 -18.68
N LYS A 74 -5.27 11.93 -17.92
CA LYS A 74 -4.10 12.76 -18.23
C LYS A 74 -2.79 12.24 -17.67
N LYS A 75 -2.82 11.07 -17.00
CA LYS A 75 -1.68 10.47 -16.31
C LYS A 75 -0.91 11.47 -15.43
N ALA A 76 -1.66 12.28 -14.70
CA ALA A 76 -1.12 13.33 -13.85
C ALA A 76 -0.44 12.78 -12.60
N MET A 77 -0.86 11.59 -12.14
CA MET A 77 -0.28 10.88 -11.00
C MET A 77 0.89 9.95 -11.38
N GLY A 78 1.23 9.83 -12.66
CA GLY A 78 2.28 8.97 -13.17
C GLY A 78 1.77 7.61 -13.66
N ASN A 79 2.68 6.67 -13.87
CA ASN A 79 2.39 5.29 -14.24
C ASN A 79 2.42 4.39 -13.00
N ALA A 80 1.90 3.16 -13.15
CA ALA A 80 2.06 2.13 -12.14
C ALA A 80 3.55 1.84 -11.88
N GLU A 81 3.88 1.64 -10.62
CA GLU A 81 5.23 1.30 -10.16
C GLU A 81 5.26 -0.15 -9.67
N VAL A 82 6.43 -0.76 -9.67
CA VAL A 82 6.65 -2.12 -9.18
C VAL A 82 7.50 -2.06 -7.93
N ILE A 83 7.14 -2.85 -6.93
CA ILE A 83 7.90 -3.00 -5.69
C ILE A 83 8.93 -4.11 -5.88
N TYR A 84 10.18 -3.80 -5.62
CA TYR A 84 11.29 -4.75 -5.73
C TYR A 84 11.91 -5.02 -4.36
N SER A 85 12.32 -6.26 -4.17
CA SER A 85 13.19 -6.62 -3.04
C SER A 85 14.65 -6.34 -3.39
N PHE A 86 15.40 -5.77 -2.46
CA PHE A 86 16.83 -5.48 -2.64
C PHE A 86 17.66 -6.24 -1.60
N GLY A 87 18.77 -6.81 -2.06
CA GLY A 87 19.80 -7.40 -1.23
C GLY A 87 21.13 -6.65 -1.36
N ARG A 88 22.04 -6.78 -0.39
CA ARG A 88 23.40 -6.30 -0.53
C ARG A 88 24.15 -7.08 -1.63
N PRO A 89 25.21 -6.51 -2.24
CA PRO A 89 26.08 -7.30 -3.12
C PRO A 89 26.57 -8.58 -2.44
N GLY A 90 26.58 -9.68 -3.15
CA GLY A 90 26.99 -10.99 -2.63
C GLY A 90 25.92 -11.73 -1.81
N PHE A 91 24.72 -11.16 -1.61
CA PHE A 91 23.66 -11.79 -0.81
C PHE A 91 23.23 -13.16 -1.35
N GLU A 92 23.12 -13.30 -2.66
CA GLU A 92 22.73 -14.56 -3.30
C GLU A 92 23.77 -15.67 -3.13
N GLN A 93 25.06 -15.30 -3.15
CA GLN A 93 26.16 -16.25 -2.93
C GLN A 93 26.23 -16.71 -1.48
N ASP A 94 26.04 -15.77 -0.54
CA ASP A 94 26.10 -16.06 0.89
C ASP A 94 24.88 -16.83 1.39
N PHE A 95 23.68 -16.51 0.84
CA PHE A 95 22.40 -17.04 1.29
C PHE A 95 21.50 -17.51 0.13
N PRO A 96 21.92 -18.51 -0.68
CA PRO A 96 21.23 -18.87 -1.92
C PRO A 96 19.77 -19.33 -1.68
N LYS A 97 19.51 -20.06 -0.60
CA LYS A 97 18.13 -20.52 -0.25
C LYS A 97 17.23 -19.35 0.14
N VAL A 98 17.75 -18.40 0.90
CA VAL A 98 16.98 -17.21 1.31
C VAL A 98 16.74 -16.30 0.10
N ALA A 99 17.73 -16.09 -0.74
CA ALA A 99 17.57 -15.33 -1.98
C ALA A 99 16.52 -15.93 -2.89
N GLN A 100 16.48 -17.28 -3.01
CA GLN A 100 15.46 -17.98 -3.77
C GLN A 100 14.05 -17.78 -3.16
N LEU A 101 13.92 -17.89 -1.84
CA LEU A 101 12.65 -17.64 -1.15
C LEU A 101 12.15 -16.20 -1.39
N VAL A 102 13.04 -15.21 -1.28
CA VAL A 102 12.69 -13.80 -1.54
C VAL A 102 12.27 -13.58 -2.99
N ARG A 103 12.97 -14.21 -3.96
CA ARG A 103 12.54 -14.16 -5.38
C ARG A 103 11.16 -14.79 -5.62
N ASN A 104 10.85 -15.87 -4.91
CA ASN A 104 9.55 -16.54 -5.01
C ASN A 104 8.42 -15.75 -4.36
N MET A 105 8.73 -14.78 -3.48
CA MET A 105 7.75 -13.99 -2.75
C MET A 105 7.11 -12.94 -3.65
N ALA A 106 6.11 -13.36 -4.41
CA ALA A 106 5.32 -12.49 -5.29
C ALA A 106 3.92 -12.29 -4.71
N PHE A 107 3.62 -11.05 -4.36
CA PHE A 107 2.28 -10.63 -3.94
C PHE A 107 1.55 -9.98 -5.10
N ASP A 108 0.27 -10.28 -5.27
CA ASP A 108 -0.65 -9.42 -5.98
C ASP A 108 -1.27 -8.38 -5.02
N ASP A 109 -1.94 -7.37 -5.59
CA ASP A 109 -2.54 -6.28 -4.81
C ASP A 109 -3.56 -6.77 -3.78
N ASN A 110 -4.34 -7.80 -4.11
CA ASN A 110 -5.38 -8.32 -3.22
C ASN A 110 -4.74 -9.06 -2.03
N LYS A 111 -3.75 -9.89 -2.32
CA LYS A 111 -3.06 -10.69 -1.30
C LYS A 111 -2.29 -9.82 -0.31
N LEU A 112 -1.61 -8.80 -0.81
CA LEU A 112 -0.88 -7.86 0.05
C LEU A 112 -1.84 -6.95 0.83
N SER A 113 -2.92 -6.47 0.22
CA SER A 113 -3.95 -5.69 0.92
C SER A 113 -4.64 -6.50 2.02
N ASP A 114 -4.89 -7.80 1.82
CA ASP A 114 -5.48 -8.68 2.86
C ASP A 114 -4.52 -8.88 4.05
N LEU A 115 -3.22 -9.03 3.78
CA LEU A 115 -2.21 -9.07 4.84
C LEU A 115 -2.16 -7.75 5.62
N GLU A 116 -2.07 -6.63 4.93
CA GLU A 116 -2.07 -5.30 5.54
C GLU A 116 -3.35 -5.02 6.33
N ASP A 117 -4.50 -5.40 5.81
CA ASP A 117 -5.78 -5.25 6.51
C ASP A 117 -5.80 -6.08 7.81
N THR A 118 -5.28 -7.31 7.78
CA THR A 118 -5.11 -8.11 8.99
C THR A 118 -4.21 -7.41 10.00
N MET A 119 -3.09 -6.83 9.56
CA MET A 119 -2.11 -6.22 10.46
C MET A 119 -2.56 -4.85 11.00
N PHE A 120 -3.18 -4.02 10.19
CA PHE A 120 -3.33 -2.58 10.47
C PHE A 120 -4.75 -2.10 10.72
N SER A 121 -5.78 -2.81 10.27
CA SER A 121 -7.17 -2.40 10.52
C SER A 121 -7.49 -2.38 12.01
N ALA A 122 -8.22 -1.34 12.42
CA ALA A 122 -8.49 -1.07 13.84
C ALA A 122 -9.36 -2.13 14.52
N ASP A 123 -10.20 -2.83 13.76
CA ASP A 123 -11.06 -3.94 14.18
C ASP A 123 -10.35 -5.30 14.20
N LYS A 124 -9.07 -5.33 13.76
CA LYS A 124 -8.21 -6.50 13.82
C LYS A 124 -7.03 -6.23 14.76
N TYR A 125 -5.80 -6.26 14.26
CA TYR A 125 -4.63 -6.07 15.12
C TYR A 125 -4.23 -4.61 15.34
N GLY A 126 -4.72 -3.66 14.53
CA GLY A 126 -4.48 -2.23 14.71
C GLY A 126 -3.02 -1.80 14.73
N GLY A 127 -2.16 -2.53 14.00
CA GLY A 127 -0.70 -2.32 13.96
C GLY A 127 0.04 -2.90 15.17
N LYS A 128 -0.63 -3.66 16.05
CA LYS A 128 -0.05 -4.29 17.22
C LYS A 128 0.09 -5.80 17.00
N ASN A 129 1.01 -6.45 17.76
CA ASN A 129 1.22 -7.92 17.69
C ASN A 129 1.36 -8.42 16.24
N GLN A 130 2.22 -7.80 15.47
CA GLN A 130 2.37 -8.08 14.04
C GLN A 130 2.70 -9.54 13.74
N GLU A 131 3.50 -10.21 14.59
CA GLU A 131 3.79 -11.64 14.45
C GLU A 131 2.51 -12.47 14.46
N LYS A 132 1.63 -12.27 15.44
CA LYS A 132 0.35 -12.98 15.52
C LYS A 132 -0.56 -12.66 14.33
N ALA A 133 -0.56 -11.42 13.86
CA ALA A 133 -1.33 -11.03 12.67
C ALA A 133 -0.85 -11.80 11.43
N VAL A 134 0.48 -11.93 11.27
CA VAL A 134 1.09 -12.70 10.17
C VAL A 134 0.82 -14.19 10.33
N GLU A 135 0.93 -14.75 11.51
CA GLU A 135 0.60 -16.17 11.79
C GLU A 135 -0.85 -16.48 11.46
N GLU A 136 -1.79 -15.62 11.87
CA GLU A 136 -3.21 -15.76 11.53
C GLU A 136 -3.42 -15.67 10.02
N TRP A 137 -2.79 -14.71 9.36
CA TRP A 137 -2.88 -14.57 7.92
C TRP A 137 -2.32 -15.79 7.18
N ILE A 138 -1.16 -16.33 7.62
CA ILE A 138 -0.55 -17.55 7.08
C ILE A 138 -1.52 -18.72 7.21
N SER A 139 -2.16 -18.90 8.37
CA SER A 139 -3.08 -20.00 8.62
C SER A 139 -4.30 -20.00 7.68
N ARG A 140 -4.73 -18.83 7.24
CA ARG A 140 -5.81 -18.66 6.26
C ARG A 140 -5.34 -18.71 4.79
N ASN A 141 -4.03 -18.69 4.56
CA ASN A 141 -3.42 -18.62 3.23
C ASN A 141 -2.39 -19.74 2.99
N ASN A 142 -2.62 -20.93 3.53
CA ASN A 142 -1.69 -22.05 3.46
C ASN A 142 -1.30 -22.41 2.01
N ASP A 143 -2.25 -22.40 1.08
CA ASP A 143 -1.99 -22.68 -0.35
C ASP A 143 -1.00 -21.68 -0.96
N TRP A 144 -1.11 -20.40 -0.59
CA TRP A 144 -0.17 -19.36 -1.04
C TRP A 144 1.22 -19.59 -0.43
N VAL A 145 1.28 -19.91 0.86
CA VAL A 145 2.54 -20.20 1.58
C VAL A 145 3.24 -21.42 0.99
N ASP A 146 2.50 -22.45 0.62
CA ASP A 146 3.07 -23.65 -0.01
C ASP A 146 3.60 -23.34 -1.43
N LYS A 147 2.90 -22.51 -2.20
CA LYS A 147 3.40 -22.00 -3.49
C LYS A 147 4.63 -21.12 -3.33
N LEU A 148 4.72 -20.30 -2.27
CA LEU A 148 5.92 -19.55 -1.95
C LEU A 148 7.11 -20.48 -1.70
N LYS A 149 6.93 -21.50 -0.86
CA LYS A 149 8.00 -22.46 -0.53
C LYS A 149 8.47 -23.27 -1.72
N THR A 150 7.57 -23.64 -2.62
CA THR A 150 7.85 -24.44 -3.81
C THR A 150 8.30 -23.64 -5.04
N GLY A 151 8.31 -22.30 -4.96
CA GLY A 151 8.71 -21.42 -6.07
C GLY A 151 7.63 -21.10 -7.09
N GLN A 152 6.43 -21.66 -6.95
CA GLN A 152 5.34 -21.50 -7.94
C GLN A 152 4.78 -20.08 -8.04
N LEU A 153 5.08 -19.17 -7.09
CA LEU A 153 4.66 -17.77 -7.16
C LEU A 153 5.50 -16.94 -8.13
N ALA A 154 6.74 -17.37 -8.41
CA ALA A 154 7.66 -16.67 -9.31
C ALA A 154 7.45 -17.00 -10.79
N GLU A 155 6.62 -17.97 -11.12
CA GLU A 155 6.37 -18.49 -12.48
C GLU A 155 5.34 -17.68 -13.29
N LYS A 156 5.14 -16.39 -12.97
CA LYS A 156 4.19 -15.53 -13.68
C LYS A 156 4.87 -14.45 -14.50
#